data_5a99358423aab6e5a8e0d7a7383440f3
#
_entry.id   5a99358423aab6e5a8e0d7a7383440f3
#
_cell.length_a   1.000
_cell.length_b   1.000
_cell.length_c   1.000
_cell.angle_alpha   90.00
_cell.angle_beta   90.00
_cell.angle_gamma   90.00
#
_symmetry.space_group_name_H-M   'P 1'
#
loop_
_entity.id
_entity.type
_entity.pdbx_description
1 polymer ?
#
loop_
_entity_poly.entity_id
_entity_poly.type
_entity_poly.pdbx_seq_one_letter_code
_entity_poly.pdbx_strand_id
1 'polypeptide(L)'
;MRKTLCILLLLLALAAPALAQTQVDEVRTQIGENYVAYPQLTGMADEAVQKKINDDIVLSSGVANHLVTLATLGDSPWGLKVDYQVKLLGENVFSAVINAQGKMPDGHEGQAYSALTYDLATGERLTLDALFEDVDAAVAWMEAAAEESLGQELSGYMEYSDITPLPREAFTLDAGGITFWYPSDQLRLMSGCSGACQFFYSELAPFLLTEEDAVPAQIGAVQAPLSQQEARKAIEAAVTEGKLPHVPVTLGDRMTDVVDRYRLLRTPDEFPGGRYYVLEDPAFREILVISDAIQSGYGASVVEGVQMRRGDLCGLLIGQAVREDWHAILGEPDETMTFTDSMAYDYGLPVGESDIYHFGEHELRLHADTDGVLRAVQLGK
;
A
#
# COMPACT_ATOMS: atom_id res chain seq x y z
N MET A 1 13.33 -41.76 -66.79
CA MET A 1 14.27 -40.94 -65.99
C MET A 1 13.53 -39.72 -65.46
N ARG A 2 13.01 -39.77 -64.24
CA ARG A 2 12.32 -38.63 -63.59
C ARG A 2 13.34 -37.98 -62.61
N LYS A 3 13.65 -36.72 -62.88
CA LYS A 3 14.51 -35.91 -62.02
C LYS A 3 13.62 -35.34 -60.89
N THR A 4 13.87 -35.82 -59.69
CA THR A 4 13.23 -35.28 -58.46
C THR A 4 14.01 -34.03 -58.04
N LEU A 5 13.35 -32.89 -58.10
CA LEU A 5 13.88 -31.62 -57.63
C LEU A 5 13.59 -31.50 -56.13
N CYS A 6 14.62 -31.65 -55.28
CA CYS A 6 14.52 -31.35 -53.86
C CYS A 6 14.58 -29.83 -53.64
N ILE A 7 13.44 -29.25 -53.30
CA ILE A 7 13.38 -27.86 -52.80
C ILE A 7 13.70 -27.89 -51.31
N LEU A 8 14.90 -27.42 -50.98
CA LEU A 8 15.33 -27.21 -49.60
C LEU A 8 14.70 -25.88 -49.14
N LEU A 9 13.60 -25.98 -48.41
CA LEU A 9 13.01 -24.83 -47.72
C LEU A 9 13.90 -24.50 -46.52
N LEU A 10 14.73 -23.47 -46.64
CA LEU A 10 15.46 -22.85 -45.55
C LEU A 10 14.43 -22.08 -44.73
N LEU A 11 13.92 -22.66 -43.63
CA LEU A 11 13.22 -21.95 -42.58
C LEU A 11 14.26 -21.07 -41.84
N LEU A 12 14.40 -19.83 -42.28
CA LEU A 12 14.96 -18.77 -41.42
C LEU A 12 13.93 -18.54 -40.29
N ALA A 13 14.16 -19.23 -39.17
CA ALA A 13 13.58 -18.79 -37.91
C ALA A 13 14.18 -17.38 -37.63
N LEU A 14 13.43 -16.34 -37.94
CA LEU A 14 13.64 -15.02 -37.33
C LEU A 14 13.42 -15.23 -35.83
N ALA A 15 14.52 -15.49 -35.11
CA ALA A 15 14.55 -15.30 -33.67
C ALA A 15 14.28 -13.80 -33.47
N ALA A 16 13.04 -13.45 -33.23
CA ALA A 16 12.76 -12.14 -32.65
C ALA A 16 13.64 -12.06 -31.39
N PRO A 17 14.43 -11.00 -31.23
CA PRO A 17 15.12 -10.81 -29.96
C PRO A 17 14.03 -10.86 -28.90
N ALA A 18 14.13 -11.80 -27.96
CA ALA A 18 13.32 -11.71 -26.74
C ALA A 18 13.61 -10.32 -26.20
N LEU A 19 12.60 -9.44 -26.20
CA LEU A 19 12.74 -8.14 -25.58
C LEU A 19 13.22 -8.42 -24.16
N ALA A 20 14.41 -7.95 -23.83
CA ALA A 20 14.97 -8.11 -22.51
C ALA A 20 13.96 -7.48 -21.54
N GLN A 21 13.35 -8.31 -20.71
CA GLN A 21 12.40 -7.82 -19.73
C GLN A 21 13.19 -7.42 -18.50
N THR A 22 13.01 -6.19 -18.06
CA THR A 22 13.61 -5.70 -16.81
C THR A 22 13.16 -6.61 -15.65
N GLN A 23 14.12 -7.06 -14.86
CA GLN A 23 13.91 -7.90 -13.69
C GLN A 23 14.61 -7.31 -12.48
N VAL A 24 14.21 -7.74 -11.30
CA VAL A 24 14.84 -7.37 -10.03
C VAL A 24 15.50 -8.61 -9.45
N ASP A 25 16.81 -8.54 -9.27
CA ASP A 25 17.58 -9.56 -8.59
C ASP A 25 17.92 -9.10 -7.17
N GLU A 26 17.91 -10.03 -6.22
CA GLU A 26 18.38 -9.77 -4.87
C GLU A 26 19.90 -9.88 -4.80
N VAL A 27 20.55 -8.87 -4.25
CA VAL A 27 21.93 -8.96 -3.78
C VAL A 27 21.91 -9.04 -2.27
N ARG A 28 22.48 -10.13 -1.71
CA ARG A 28 22.48 -10.39 -0.27
C ARG A 28 23.87 -10.68 0.25
N THR A 29 24.25 -9.98 1.30
CA THR A 29 25.45 -10.27 2.11
C THR A 29 25.03 -10.59 3.52
N GLN A 30 25.50 -11.72 4.08
CA GLN A 30 25.11 -12.20 5.39
C GLN A 30 26.32 -12.61 6.22
N ILE A 31 26.30 -12.24 7.51
CA ILE A 31 27.30 -12.65 8.51
C ILE A 31 26.53 -13.05 9.80
N GLY A 32 26.50 -14.34 10.10
CA GLY A 32 25.67 -14.87 11.19
C GLY A 32 24.18 -14.62 10.94
N GLU A 33 23.51 -13.96 11.89
CA GLU A 33 22.11 -13.57 11.76
C GLU A 33 21.92 -12.20 11.11
N ASN A 34 23.02 -11.44 10.94
CA ASN A 34 23.01 -10.11 10.33
C ASN A 34 23.08 -10.21 8.81
N TYR A 35 22.33 -9.36 8.12
CA TYR A 35 22.38 -9.32 6.66
C TYR A 35 22.02 -7.96 6.08
N VAL A 36 22.48 -7.76 4.87
CA VAL A 36 22.07 -6.65 4.00
C VAL A 36 21.59 -7.24 2.68
N ALA A 37 20.32 -7.08 2.38
CA ALA A 37 19.69 -7.44 1.12
C ALA A 37 19.15 -6.17 0.44
N TYR A 38 19.35 -6.06 -0.88
CA TYR A 38 18.89 -4.91 -1.65
C TYR A 38 18.64 -5.31 -3.11
N PRO A 39 17.76 -4.56 -3.84
CA PRO A 39 17.44 -4.88 -5.22
C PRO A 39 18.53 -4.40 -6.17
N GLN A 40 18.71 -5.14 -7.27
CA GLN A 40 19.46 -4.73 -8.46
C GLN A 40 18.63 -5.01 -9.70
N LEU A 41 18.57 -4.05 -10.61
CA LEU A 41 17.90 -4.24 -11.89
C LEU A 41 18.80 -5.00 -12.86
N THR A 42 18.19 -5.91 -13.62
CA THR A 42 18.85 -6.69 -14.68
C THR A 42 17.96 -6.75 -15.92
N GLY A 43 18.55 -7.05 -17.06
CA GLY A 43 17.81 -7.24 -18.31
C GLY A 43 17.26 -5.94 -18.94
N MET A 44 17.70 -4.76 -18.52
CA MET A 44 17.33 -3.52 -19.20
C MET A 44 17.99 -3.43 -20.58
N ALA A 45 17.29 -2.84 -21.53
CA ALA A 45 17.81 -2.64 -22.89
C ALA A 45 19.02 -1.67 -22.91
N ASP A 46 19.02 -0.67 -22.02
CA ASP A 46 20.13 0.27 -21.83
C ASP A 46 20.95 -0.11 -20.60
N GLU A 47 22.12 -0.71 -20.81
CA GLU A 47 23.02 -1.12 -19.73
C GLU A 47 23.59 0.09 -18.95
N ALA A 48 23.72 1.26 -19.58
CA ALA A 48 24.24 2.45 -18.90
C ALA A 48 23.18 3.00 -17.92
N VAL A 49 21.91 3.02 -18.32
CA VAL A 49 20.80 3.38 -17.46
C VAL A 49 20.65 2.36 -16.31
N GLN A 50 20.71 1.07 -16.63
CA GLN A 50 20.69 0.01 -15.61
C GLN A 50 21.79 0.20 -14.57
N LYS A 51 23.02 0.42 -15.03
CA LYS A 51 24.16 0.66 -14.13
C LYS A 51 23.95 1.90 -13.27
N LYS A 52 23.45 2.99 -13.85
CA LYS A 52 23.18 4.24 -13.13
C LYS A 52 22.21 4.03 -11.98
N ILE A 53 21.08 3.35 -12.25
CA ILE A 53 20.09 3.03 -11.21
C ILE A 53 20.70 2.14 -10.14
N ASN A 54 21.40 1.08 -10.53
CA ASN A 54 22.00 0.14 -9.60
C ASN A 54 23.09 0.79 -8.72
N ASP A 55 23.90 1.67 -9.28
CA ASP A 55 24.87 2.45 -8.51
C ASP A 55 24.17 3.40 -7.52
N ASP A 56 23.10 4.08 -7.94
CA ASP A 56 22.35 4.99 -7.07
C ASP A 56 21.62 4.24 -5.95
N ILE A 57 21.06 3.07 -6.20
CA ILE A 57 20.49 2.21 -5.17
C ILE A 57 21.50 1.97 -4.05
N VAL A 58 22.73 1.62 -4.38
CA VAL A 58 23.77 1.36 -3.38
C VAL A 58 24.22 2.62 -2.64
N LEU A 59 24.35 3.73 -3.36
CA LEU A 59 24.93 4.96 -2.80
C LEU A 59 23.91 5.78 -2.01
N SER A 60 22.71 5.95 -2.56
CA SER A 60 21.72 6.90 -2.02
C SER A 60 20.77 6.29 -1.00
N SER A 61 20.65 4.96 -0.95
CA SER A 61 19.79 4.28 0.01
C SER A 61 20.48 3.95 1.35
N GLY A 62 21.76 4.26 1.48
CA GLY A 62 22.55 3.89 2.65
C GLY A 62 23.07 2.44 2.65
N VAL A 63 22.79 1.64 1.61
CA VAL A 63 23.27 0.23 1.50
C VAL A 63 24.78 0.14 1.67
N ALA A 64 25.55 1.05 1.05
CA ALA A 64 27.00 1.06 1.21
C ALA A 64 27.45 1.18 2.69
N ASN A 65 26.78 2.05 3.46
CA ASN A 65 27.04 2.22 4.88
C ASN A 65 26.62 0.99 5.69
N HIS A 66 25.48 0.37 5.35
CA HIS A 66 25.01 -0.84 5.98
C HIS A 66 25.95 -2.02 5.74
N LEU A 67 26.55 -2.16 4.54
CA LEU A 67 27.55 -3.17 4.26
C LEU A 67 28.83 -2.97 5.09
N VAL A 68 29.27 -1.73 5.28
CA VAL A 68 30.40 -1.41 6.18
C VAL A 68 30.06 -1.74 7.65
N THR A 69 28.85 -1.40 8.06
CA THR A 69 28.34 -1.72 9.41
C THR A 69 28.28 -3.23 9.61
N LEU A 70 27.74 -3.98 8.65
CA LEU A 70 27.67 -5.44 8.69
C LEU A 70 29.06 -6.07 8.83
N ALA A 71 30.03 -5.60 8.05
CA ALA A 71 31.42 -6.08 8.13
C ALA A 71 32.07 -5.78 9.50
N THR A 72 31.66 -4.68 10.14
CA THR A 72 32.17 -4.27 11.46
C THR A 72 31.51 -5.06 12.60
N LEU A 73 30.20 -5.29 12.50
CA LEU A 73 29.45 -6.05 13.50
C LEU A 73 29.82 -7.54 13.50
N GLY A 74 30.09 -8.09 12.31
CA GLY A 74 30.36 -9.52 12.16
C GLY A 74 29.15 -10.36 12.60
N ASP A 75 29.42 -11.36 13.46
CA ASP A 75 28.41 -12.26 14.06
C ASP A 75 27.93 -11.77 15.44
N SER A 76 28.10 -10.49 15.73
CA SER A 76 27.60 -9.87 16.95
C SER A 76 26.10 -10.12 17.14
N PRO A 77 25.62 -10.33 18.38
CA PRO A 77 24.20 -10.44 18.69
C PRO A 77 23.45 -9.10 18.50
N TRP A 78 24.17 -8.01 18.27
CA TRP A 78 23.58 -6.72 17.90
C TRP A 78 23.16 -6.81 16.44
N GLY A 79 21.85 -6.78 16.22
CA GLY A 79 21.29 -7.10 14.92
C GLY A 79 21.37 -5.95 13.92
N LEU A 80 21.79 -6.27 12.70
CA LEU A 80 21.53 -5.45 11.53
C LEU A 80 20.82 -6.32 10.51
N LYS A 81 19.59 -5.96 10.17
CA LYS A 81 18.82 -6.60 9.11
C LYS A 81 18.36 -5.52 8.14
N VAL A 82 18.88 -5.59 6.94
CA VAL A 82 18.45 -4.70 5.85
C VAL A 82 17.75 -5.55 4.81
N ASP A 83 16.51 -5.20 4.52
CA ASP A 83 15.67 -5.87 3.55
C ASP A 83 15.03 -4.85 2.61
N TYR A 84 14.34 -5.31 1.57
CA TYR A 84 13.68 -4.43 0.63
C TYR A 84 12.34 -4.99 0.17
N GLN A 85 11.50 -4.08 -0.32
CA GLN A 85 10.25 -4.44 -0.98
C GLN A 85 10.18 -3.71 -2.32
N VAL A 86 9.96 -4.45 -3.40
CA VAL A 86 9.58 -3.88 -4.68
C VAL A 86 8.11 -3.49 -4.60
N LYS A 87 7.82 -2.21 -4.78
CA LYS A 87 6.45 -1.67 -4.75
C LYS A 87 5.85 -1.63 -6.15
N LEU A 88 6.69 -1.30 -7.14
CA LEU A 88 6.29 -1.27 -8.54
C LEU A 88 7.47 -1.65 -9.44
N LEU A 89 7.22 -2.53 -10.40
CA LEU A 89 8.07 -2.75 -11.56
C LEU A 89 7.20 -2.68 -12.81
N GLY A 90 7.09 -1.50 -13.37
CA GLY A 90 6.38 -1.23 -14.63
C GLY A 90 7.33 -1.22 -15.82
N GLU A 91 6.79 -0.85 -16.99
CA GLU A 91 7.59 -0.68 -18.21
C GLU A 91 8.56 0.50 -18.09
N ASN A 92 8.12 1.61 -17.49
CA ASN A 92 8.86 2.86 -17.42
C ASN A 92 9.22 3.30 -15.99
N VAL A 93 8.70 2.62 -14.97
CA VAL A 93 8.89 3.01 -13.56
C VAL A 93 9.30 1.81 -12.72
N PHE A 94 10.33 2.02 -11.92
CA PHE A 94 10.71 1.12 -10.83
C PHE A 94 10.59 1.84 -9.50
N SER A 95 9.92 1.21 -8.53
CA SER A 95 9.77 1.74 -7.18
C SER A 95 10.00 0.66 -6.14
N ALA A 96 10.81 0.97 -5.14
CA ALA A 96 11.13 0.06 -4.04
C ALA A 96 11.40 0.85 -2.75
N VAL A 97 11.27 0.19 -1.62
CA VAL A 97 11.70 0.69 -0.32
C VAL A 97 12.71 -0.28 0.29
N ILE A 98 13.79 0.27 0.83
CA ILE A 98 14.77 -0.47 1.64
C ILE A 98 14.47 -0.16 3.10
N ASN A 99 14.36 -1.20 3.91
CA ASN A 99 14.09 -1.15 5.34
C ASN A 99 15.31 -1.67 6.10
N ALA A 100 15.92 -0.82 6.88
CA ALA A 100 17.03 -1.17 7.76
C ALA A 100 16.55 -1.25 9.20
N GLN A 101 16.71 -2.40 9.83
CA GLN A 101 16.42 -2.63 11.25
C GLN A 101 17.72 -2.88 11.98
N GLY A 102 17.93 -2.13 13.07
CA GLY A 102 19.08 -2.25 13.92
C GLY A 102 18.70 -2.52 15.37
N LYS A 103 19.41 -3.43 16.03
CA LYS A 103 19.30 -3.63 17.46
C LYS A 103 20.56 -3.09 18.15
N MET A 104 20.35 -2.10 19.01
CA MET A 104 21.43 -1.47 19.77
C MET A 104 21.83 -2.29 21.01
N PRO A 105 23.04 -2.08 21.57
CA PRO A 105 23.51 -2.81 22.77
C PRO A 105 22.64 -2.66 24.01
N ASP A 106 21.95 -1.56 24.12
CA ASP A 106 21.01 -1.26 25.21
C ASP A 106 19.61 -1.87 25.01
N GLY A 107 19.44 -2.64 23.90
CA GLY A 107 18.20 -3.31 23.57
C GLY A 107 17.22 -2.45 22.76
N HIS A 108 17.51 -1.19 22.50
CA HIS A 108 16.68 -0.38 21.62
C HIS A 108 16.76 -0.88 20.18
N GLU A 109 15.62 -0.92 19.52
CA GLU A 109 15.50 -1.25 18.12
C GLU A 109 15.25 0.02 17.33
N GLY A 110 16.07 0.27 16.30
CA GLY A 110 15.92 1.35 15.36
C GLY A 110 15.47 0.83 14.00
N GLN A 111 14.66 1.61 13.32
CA GLN A 111 14.22 1.32 11.98
C GLN A 111 14.39 2.55 11.08
N ALA A 112 14.86 2.35 9.86
CA ALA A 112 15.04 3.40 8.88
C ALA A 112 14.57 2.92 7.50
N TYR A 113 13.96 3.82 6.75
CA TYR A 113 13.49 3.56 5.39
C TYR A 113 14.23 4.42 4.38
N SER A 114 14.48 3.85 3.20
CA SER A 114 14.98 4.56 2.04
C SER A 114 14.07 4.25 0.85
N ALA A 115 13.28 5.22 0.44
CA ALA A 115 12.41 5.12 -0.71
C ALA A 115 13.18 5.40 -2.01
N LEU A 116 12.90 4.64 -3.03
CA LEU A 116 13.57 4.63 -4.31
C LEU A 116 12.51 4.57 -5.42
N THR A 117 12.44 5.61 -6.25
CA THR A 117 11.51 5.62 -7.39
C THR A 117 12.24 6.22 -8.61
N TYR A 118 12.33 5.45 -9.68
CA TYR A 118 13.11 5.78 -10.87
C TYR A 118 12.29 5.74 -12.15
N ASP A 119 12.61 6.65 -13.05
CA ASP A 119 12.28 6.54 -14.47
C ASP A 119 13.26 5.54 -15.12
N LEU A 120 12.77 4.46 -15.66
CA LEU A 120 13.58 3.41 -16.30
C LEU A 120 14.15 3.81 -17.67
N ALA A 121 13.61 4.85 -18.30
CA ALA A 121 14.14 5.35 -19.57
C ALA A 121 15.41 6.20 -19.37
N THR A 122 15.47 6.97 -18.28
CA THR A 122 16.56 7.94 -18.03
C THR A 122 17.47 7.52 -16.88
N GLY A 123 16.99 6.66 -15.99
CA GLY A 123 17.65 6.27 -14.75
C GLY A 123 17.72 7.40 -13.71
N GLU A 124 16.94 8.47 -13.90
CA GLU A 124 16.81 9.53 -12.91
C GLU A 124 15.79 9.16 -11.85
N ARG A 125 15.94 9.72 -10.65
CA ARG A 125 14.91 9.65 -9.63
C ARG A 125 13.71 10.47 -10.04
N LEU A 126 12.52 9.90 -9.88
CA LEU A 126 11.29 10.64 -10.08
C LEU A 126 11.10 11.65 -8.94
N THR A 127 10.60 12.81 -9.29
CA THR A 127 10.12 13.85 -8.37
C THR A 127 8.61 13.97 -8.46
N LEU A 128 7.98 14.68 -7.52
CA LEU A 128 6.53 14.87 -7.51
C LEU A 128 6.01 15.65 -8.73
N ASP A 129 6.87 16.45 -9.38
CA ASP A 129 6.53 17.14 -10.64
C ASP A 129 6.21 16.18 -11.79
N ALA A 130 6.71 14.94 -11.72
CA ALA A 130 6.36 13.92 -12.70
C ALA A 130 4.97 13.31 -12.48
N LEU A 131 4.32 13.62 -11.36
CA LEU A 131 3.03 13.05 -10.95
C LEU A 131 1.91 14.07 -10.95
N PHE A 132 2.17 15.33 -10.58
CA PHE A 132 1.15 16.32 -10.25
C PHE A 132 1.26 17.56 -11.12
N GLU A 133 0.10 18.12 -11.52
CA GLU A 133 0.03 19.40 -12.25
C GLU A 133 0.48 20.57 -11.36
N ASP A 134 0.06 20.56 -10.09
CA ASP A 134 0.44 21.54 -9.05
C ASP A 134 0.88 20.75 -7.81
N VAL A 135 2.21 20.59 -7.68
CA VAL A 135 2.83 19.84 -6.58
C VAL A 135 2.48 20.46 -5.23
N ASP A 136 2.49 21.80 -5.13
CA ASP A 136 2.26 22.45 -3.84
C ASP A 136 0.79 22.31 -3.40
N ALA A 137 -0.16 22.39 -4.33
CA ALA A 137 -1.57 22.12 -4.03
C ALA A 137 -1.81 20.65 -3.64
N ALA A 138 -1.21 19.71 -4.35
CA ALA A 138 -1.30 18.28 -4.04
C ALA A 138 -0.71 17.96 -2.66
N VAL A 139 0.48 18.49 -2.38
CA VAL A 139 1.15 18.28 -1.08
C VAL A 139 0.36 18.91 0.05
N ALA A 140 -0.14 20.13 -0.11
CA ALA A 140 -0.96 20.77 0.92
C ALA A 140 -2.22 19.99 1.25
N TRP A 141 -2.87 19.41 0.22
CA TRP A 141 -4.02 18.54 0.43
C TRP A 141 -3.63 17.24 1.17
N MET A 142 -2.53 16.60 0.76
CA MET A 142 -2.04 15.38 1.40
C MET A 142 -1.63 15.62 2.86
N GLU A 143 -0.98 16.74 3.16
CA GLU A 143 -0.61 17.12 4.52
C GLU A 143 -1.84 17.31 5.41
N ALA A 144 -2.85 18.02 4.91
CA ALA A 144 -4.11 18.23 5.64
C ALA A 144 -4.84 16.89 5.90
N ALA A 145 -4.89 16.00 4.89
CA ALA A 145 -5.50 14.69 5.02
C ALA A 145 -4.72 13.78 6.00
N ALA A 146 -3.38 13.86 6.01
CA ALA A 146 -2.56 13.13 6.97
C ALA A 146 -2.78 13.61 8.41
N GLU A 147 -2.87 14.93 8.63
CA GLU A 147 -3.14 15.50 9.95
C GLU A 147 -4.53 15.13 10.46
N GLU A 148 -5.54 15.15 9.60
CA GLU A 148 -6.89 14.74 9.97
C GLU A 148 -6.94 13.27 10.37
N SER A 149 -6.42 12.39 9.53
CA SER A 149 -6.44 10.95 9.71
C SER A 149 -5.63 10.49 10.92
N LEU A 150 -4.38 10.93 11.02
CA LEU A 150 -3.49 10.53 12.09
C LEU A 150 -3.81 11.25 13.41
N GLY A 151 -4.37 12.47 13.36
CA GLY A 151 -4.75 13.22 14.56
C GLY A 151 -5.91 12.60 15.33
N GLN A 152 -6.83 11.96 14.66
CA GLN A 152 -8.03 11.40 15.30
C GLN A 152 -7.81 10.01 15.91
N GLU A 153 -7.08 9.13 15.23
CA GLU A 153 -6.99 7.72 15.64
C GLU A 153 -5.81 7.41 16.56
N LEU A 154 -4.78 8.22 16.53
CA LEU A 154 -3.50 7.89 17.14
C LEU A 154 -3.12 8.80 18.31
N SER A 155 -3.94 9.79 18.65
CA SER A 155 -3.68 10.69 19.77
C SER A 155 -3.49 10.01 21.12
N GLY A 156 -3.95 8.76 21.27
CA GLY A 156 -3.75 7.94 22.46
C GLY A 156 -2.51 7.02 22.39
N TYR A 157 -1.92 6.84 21.21
CA TYR A 157 -0.88 5.82 20.98
C TYR A 157 0.42 6.34 20.38
N MET A 158 0.48 7.59 19.99
CA MET A 158 1.66 8.19 19.35
C MET A 158 2.03 9.53 19.98
N GLU A 159 3.29 9.66 20.37
CA GLU A 159 3.88 10.98 20.56
C GLU A 159 4.25 11.51 19.17
N TYR A 160 3.49 12.49 18.69
CA TYR A 160 3.80 13.18 17.45
C TYR A 160 4.96 14.12 17.61
N SER A 161 5.90 14.03 16.72
CA SER A 161 6.62 15.19 16.23
C SER A 161 6.35 15.25 14.73
N ASP A 162 5.57 16.24 14.34
CA ASP A 162 5.41 16.77 12.98
C ASP A 162 5.28 15.73 11.84
N ILE A 163 4.04 15.31 11.54
CA ILE A 163 3.72 14.56 10.31
C ILE A 163 4.01 15.43 9.09
N THR A 164 3.95 16.72 9.25
CA THR A 164 4.22 17.73 8.25
C THR A 164 5.55 18.45 8.56
N PRO A 165 6.34 18.78 7.54
CA PRO A 165 6.06 18.53 6.11
C PRO A 165 6.26 17.06 5.69
N LEU A 166 5.52 16.63 4.66
CA LEU A 166 5.76 15.33 4.02
C LEU A 166 7.18 15.29 3.43
N PRO A 167 7.88 14.14 3.53
CA PRO A 167 9.21 13.95 2.97
C PRO A 167 9.14 13.81 1.44
N ARG A 168 9.03 14.93 0.71
CA ARG A 168 8.74 15.01 -0.73
C ARG A 168 9.66 14.19 -1.63
N GLU A 169 10.89 13.89 -1.19
CA GLU A 169 11.87 13.10 -1.95
C GLU A 169 11.86 11.61 -1.58
N ALA A 170 11.17 11.26 -0.51
CA ALA A 170 11.17 9.90 0.03
C ALA A 170 9.81 9.23 -0.17
N PHE A 171 9.49 8.90 -1.42
CA PHE A 171 8.24 8.24 -1.75
C PHE A 171 8.43 7.00 -2.62
N THR A 172 7.47 6.10 -2.54
CA THR A 172 7.30 4.97 -3.44
C THR A 172 5.95 5.03 -4.12
N LEU A 173 5.87 4.44 -5.31
CA LEU A 173 4.63 4.22 -6.07
C LEU A 173 4.31 2.73 -6.05
N ASP A 174 3.04 2.41 -5.93
CA ASP A 174 2.51 1.06 -6.13
C ASP A 174 1.27 1.10 -7.03
N ALA A 175 0.57 -0.02 -7.19
CA ALA A 175 -0.61 -0.09 -8.04
C ALA A 175 -1.80 0.75 -7.53
N GLY A 176 -1.83 1.10 -6.25
CA GLY A 176 -2.95 1.79 -5.60
C GLY A 176 -2.67 3.23 -5.21
N GLY A 177 -1.41 3.62 -5.07
CA GLY A 177 -1.12 4.94 -4.52
C GLY A 177 0.35 5.32 -4.45
N ILE A 178 0.58 6.44 -3.76
CA ILE A 178 1.88 6.96 -3.38
C ILE A 178 2.06 6.80 -1.87
N THR A 179 3.22 6.31 -1.44
CA THR A 179 3.58 6.18 -0.02
C THR A 179 4.81 7.02 0.28
N PHE A 180 4.68 7.96 1.21
CA PHE A 180 5.79 8.74 1.74
C PHE A 180 6.41 8.02 2.94
N TRP A 181 7.74 7.99 2.99
CA TRP A 181 8.51 7.28 4.00
C TRP A 181 9.32 8.27 4.81
N TYR A 182 8.97 8.40 6.09
CA TYR A 182 9.63 9.34 6.98
C TYR A 182 11.00 8.84 7.43
N PRO A 183 12.00 9.71 7.54
CA PRO A 183 13.25 9.38 8.20
C PRO A 183 13.01 8.93 9.65
N SER A 184 13.84 8.04 10.16
CA SER A 184 13.69 7.40 11.47
C SER A 184 13.64 8.36 12.67
N ASP A 185 14.10 9.59 12.49
CA ASP A 185 14.16 10.64 13.51
C ASP A 185 13.01 11.66 13.41
N GLN A 186 12.28 11.66 12.30
CA GLN A 186 11.21 12.63 12.04
C GLN A 186 9.87 12.21 12.65
N LEU A 187 9.55 10.93 12.70
CA LEU A 187 8.40 10.41 13.41
C LEU A 187 8.87 9.59 14.61
N ARG A 188 8.70 10.14 15.80
CA ARG A 188 8.84 9.38 17.04
C ARG A 188 7.62 8.51 17.23
N LEU A 189 7.62 7.38 16.56
CA LEU A 189 6.57 6.42 16.71
C LEU A 189 6.83 5.58 17.95
N MET A 190 5.81 5.29 18.76
CA MET A 190 5.91 4.24 19.76
C MET A 190 6.38 2.96 19.07
N SER A 191 7.16 2.16 19.77
CA SER A 191 7.75 0.94 19.21
C SER A 191 6.67 0.15 18.49
N GLY A 192 6.80 0.06 17.19
CA GLY A 192 5.90 -0.71 16.37
C GLY A 192 5.24 0.00 15.21
N CYS A 193 5.29 1.31 15.08
CA CYS A 193 4.67 2.00 13.96
C CYS A 193 5.62 2.16 12.76
N SER A 194 5.08 1.98 11.56
CA SER A 194 5.82 2.29 10.33
C SER A 194 5.87 3.80 10.11
N GLY A 195 7.03 4.35 9.84
CA GLY A 195 7.21 5.76 9.53
C GLY A 195 6.76 6.10 8.10
N ALA A 196 5.52 5.82 7.73
CA ALA A 196 5.05 6.08 6.38
C ALA A 196 3.57 6.50 6.33
N CYS A 197 3.20 7.20 5.27
CA CYS A 197 1.84 7.63 5.01
C CYS A 197 1.51 7.39 3.53
N GLN A 198 0.42 6.68 3.24
CA GLN A 198 -0.04 6.41 1.89
C GLN A 198 -1.24 7.27 1.52
N PHE A 199 -1.29 7.64 0.23
CA PHE A 199 -2.43 8.29 -0.41
C PHE A 199 -2.81 7.51 -1.66
N PHE A 200 -4.10 7.21 -1.83
CA PHE A 200 -4.59 6.48 -2.98
C PHE A 200 -4.71 7.38 -4.21
N TYR A 201 -4.47 6.83 -5.40
CA TYR A 201 -4.60 7.60 -6.65
C TYR A 201 -6.02 8.11 -6.86
N SER A 202 -7.04 7.39 -6.38
CA SER A 202 -8.44 7.85 -6.43
C SER A 202 -8.66 9.15 -5.64
N GLU A 203 -7.97 9.31 -4.50
CA GLU A 203 -8.01 10.54 -3.71
C GLU A 203 -7.24 11.68 -4.37
N LEU A 204 -6.17 11.35 -5.08
CA LEU A 204 -5.26 12.29 -5.74
C LEU A 204 -5.67 12.64 -7.17
N ALA A 205 -6.71 12.00 -7.71
CA ALA A 205 -7.15 12.19 -9.09
C ALA A 205 -7.28 13.65 -9.54
N PRO A 206 -7.74 14.60 -8.69
CA PRO A 206 -7.83 16.01 -9.08
C PRO A 206 -6.49 16.71 -9.30
N PHE A 207 -5.39 16.12 -8.87
CA PHE A 207 -4.05 16.71 -8.90
C PHE A 207 -3.11 16.02 -9.89
N LEU A 208 -3.45 14.78 -10.33
CA LEU A 208 -2.58 13.98 -11.19
C LEU A 208 -2.46 14.57 -12.59
N LEU A 209 -1.26 14.49 -13.15
CA LEU A 209 -1.05 14.67 -14.59
C LEU A 209 -1.88 13.65 -15.38
N THR A 210 -2.58 14.09 -16.41
CA THR A 210 -3.51 13.25 -17.18
C THR A 210 -3.07 12.96 -18.62
N GLU A 211 -1.96 13.51 -19.06
CA GLU A 211 -1.36 13.25 -20.37
C GLU A 211 -1.00 11.76 -20.51
N GLU A 212 -1.20 11.23 -21.70
CA GLU A 212 -1.02 9.80 -21.98
C GLU A 212 0.43 9.32 -21.74
N ASP A 213 1.40 10.21 -21.92
CA ASP A 213 2.82 9.97 -21.70
C ASP A 213 3.30 10.36 -20.29
N ALA A 214 2.43 10.90 -19.45
CA ALA A 214 2.75 11.20 -18.05
C ALA A 214 2.87 9.94 -17.19
N VAL A 215 3.69 9.99 -16.15
CA VAL A 215 3.93 8.86 -15.24
C VAL A 215 2.64 8.29 -14.65
N PRO A 216 1.65 9.10 -14.18
CA PRO A 216 0.40 8.55 -13.64
C PRO A 216 -0.40 7.71 -14.65
N ALA A 217 -0.42 8.11 -15.92
CA ALA A 217 -1.09 7.34 -16.97
C ALA A 217 -0.34 6.03 -17.26
N GLN A 218 1.00 6.07 -17.33
CA GLN A 218 1.85 4.91 -17.61
C GLN A 218 1.77 3.83 -16.52
N ILE A 219 1.57 4.21 -15.27
CA ILE A 219 1.43 3.26 -14.14
C ILE A 219 -0.02 2.89 -13.85
N GLY A 220 -0.99 3.39 -14.64
CA GLY A 220 -2.41 3.12 -14.46
C GLY A 220 -3.06 3.86 -13.27
N ALA A 221 -2.41 4.92 -12.77
CA ALA A 221 -2.95 5.76 -11.69
C ALA A 221 -4.14 6.61 -12.16
N VAL A 222 -4.14 7.02 -13.43
CA VAL A 222 -5.25 7.74 -14.07
C VAL A 222 -6.22 6.71 -14.64
N GLN A 223 -7.35 6.54 -13.97
CA GLN A 223 -8.40 5.63 -14.43
C GLN A 223 -9.62 6.43 -14.91
N ALA A 224 -10.22 5.97 -15.98
CA ALA A 224 -11.51 6.52 -16.40
C ALA A 224 -12.57 6.18 -15.34
N PRO A 225 -13.48 7.10 -15.01
CA PRO A 225 -14.57 6.82 -14.08
C PRO A 225 -15.37 5.60 -14.55
N LEU A 226 -15.63 4.68 -13.65
CA LEU A 226 -16.50 3.53 -13.95
C LEU A 226 -17.93 4.00 -14.19
N SER A 227 -18.61 3.41 -15.17
CA SER A 227 -20.05 3.55 -15.25
C SER A 227 -20.71 2.88 -14.03
N GLN A 228 -21.91 3.28 -13.67
CA GLN A 228 -22.67 2.67 -12.55
C GLN A 228 -22.75 1.13 -12.67
N GLN A 229 -22.92 0.63 -13.90
CA GLN A 229 -23.00 -0.81 -14.14
C GLN A 229 -21.65 -1.51 -13.93
N GLU A 230 -20.53 -0.89 -14.31
CA GLU A 230 -19.18 -1.42 -14.11
C GLU A 230 -18.82 -1.36 -12.62
N ALA A 231 -19.09 -0.24 -11.95
CA ALA A 231 -18.89 -0.09 -10.50
C ALA A 231 -19.67 -1.16 -9.72
N ARG A 232 -20.96 -1.35 -10.04
CA ARG A 232 -21.77 -2.39 -9.42
C ARG A 232 -21.17 -3.79 -9.59
N LYS A 233 -20.78 -4.16 -10.81
CA LYS A 233 -20.16 -5.46 -11.08
C LYS A 233 -18.86 -5.65 -10.34
N ALA A 234 -18.03 -4.60 -10.24
CA ALA A 234 -16.77 -4.63 -9.53
C ALA A 234 -16.99 -4.82 -8.01
N ILE A 235 -17.94 -4.10 -7.43
CA ILE A 235 -18.34 -4.24 -6.02
C ILE A 235 -18.87 -5.66 -5.76
N GLU A 236 -19.83 -6.15 -6.57
CA GLU A 236 -20.41 -7.49 -6.43
C GLU A 236 -19.31 -8.57 -6.51
N ALA A 237 -18.35 -8.45 -7.43
CA ALA A 237 -17.26 -9.40 -7.57
C ALA A 237 -16.34 -9.37 -6.33
N ALA A 238 -15.90 -8.19 -5.91
CA ALA A 238 -15.03 -8.03 -4.75
C ALA A 238 -15.69 -8.57 -3.46
N VAL A 239 -16.93 -8.20 -3.22
CA VAL A 239 -17.70 -8.65 -2.03
C VAL A 239 -17.90 -10.17 -2.07
N THR A 240 -18.24 -10.74 -3.23
CA THR A 240 -18.42 -12.20 -3.38
C THR A 240 -17.11 -12.96 -3.10
N GLU A 241 -15.96 -12.37 -3.45
CA GLU A 241 -14.64 -12.91 -3.12
C GLU A 241 -14.21 -12.67 -1.66
N GLY A 242 -15.01 -11.96 -0.87
CA GLY A 242 -14.68 -11.59 0.50
C GLY A 242 -13.60 -10.52 0.62
N LYS A 243 -13.48 -9.63 -0.37
CA LYS A 243 -12.43 -8.61 -0.46
C LYS A 243 -13.03 -7.20 -0.55
N LEU A 244 -12.29 -6.22 -0.04
CA LEU A 244 -12.47 -4.82 -0.40
C LEU A 244 -11.30 -4.36 -1.29
N PRO A 245 -11.53 -3.42 -2.22
CA PRO A 245 -10.44 -2.77 -2.95
C PRO A 245 -9.39 -2.21 -1.99
N HIS A 246 -8.13 -2.27 -2.38
CA HIS A 246 -6.99 -1.78 -1.58
C HIS A 246 -6.77 -2.46 -0.22
N VAL A 247 -7.62 -3.39 0.19
CA VAL A 247 -7.45 -4.15 1.44
C VAL A 247 -6.68 -5.44 1.15
N PRO A 248 -5.50 -5.66 1.77
CA PRO A 248 -4.66 -6.82 1.47
C PRO A 248 -5.10 -8.09 2.19
N VAL A 249 -6.16 -8.02 2.98
CA VAL A 249 -6.70 -9.11 3.81
C VAL A 249 -8.08 -9.50 3.28
N THR A 250 -8.35 -10.79 3.26
CA THR A 250 -9.61 -11.37 2.74
C THR A 250 -10.41 -11.99 3.89
N LEU A 251 -11.72 -11.96 3.81
CA LEU A 251 -12.57 -12.70 4.74
C LEU A 251 -12.20 -14.18 4.75
N GLY A 252 -12.01 -14.74 5.93
CA GLY A 252 -11.61 -16.14 6.11
C GLY A 252 -10.11 -16.37 6.12
N ASP A 253 -9.27 -15.36 5.86
CA ASP A 253 -7.83 -15.48 6.07
C ASP A 253 -7.56 -15.86 7.52
N ARG A 254 -6.56 -16.72 7.74
CA ARG A 254 -6.17 -17.12 9.09
C ARG A 254 -5.46 -15.97 9.79
N MET A 255 -5.87 -15.65 11.00
CA MET A 255 -5.22 -14.57 11.75
C MET A 255 -3.73 -14.81 11.98
N THR A 256 -3.28 -16.07 12.05
CA THR A 256 -1.84 -16.41 12.08
C THR A 256 -1.11 -15.90 10.85
N ASP A 257 -1.69 -16.06 9.67
CA ASP A 257 -1.06 -15.66 8.40
C ASP A 257 -1.09 -14.13 8.24
N VAL A 258 -2.13 -13.48 8.80
CA VAL A 258 -2.22 -12.01 8.85
C VAL A 258 -1.12 -11.42 9.73
N VAL A 259 -0.93 -11.94 10.94
CA VAL A 259 0.11 -11.43 11.87
C VAL A 259 1.53 -11.77 11.44
N ASP A 260 1.72 -12.81 10.62
CA ASP A 260 3.02 -13.14 10.05
C ASP A 260 3.41 -12.18 8.90
N ARG A 261 2.42 -11.59 8.22
CA ARG A 261 2.63 -10.66 7.10
C ARG A 261 2.57 -9.20 7.51
N TYR A 262 1.68 -8.88 8.45
CA TYR A 262 1.37 -7.51 8.86
C TYR A 262 1.48 -7.40 10.37
N ARG A 263 2.08 -6.32 10.85
CA ARG A 263 1.95 -5.99 12.26
C ARG A 263 0.53 -5.48 12.51
N LEU A 264 -0.01 -5.87 13.65
CA LEU A 264 -1.29 -5.38 14.11
C LEU A 264 -1.08 -4.44 15.28
N LEU A 265 -1.55 -3.20 15.14
CA LEU A 265 -1.68 -2.31 16.28
C LEU A 265 -2.79 -2.84 17.17
N ARG A 266 -2.53 -2.83 18.46
CA ARG A 266 -3.55 -3.14 19.44
C ARG A 266 -4.54 -1.99 19.51
N THR A 267 -5.76 -2.21 19.08
CA THR A 267 -6.85 -1.43 19.61
C THR A 267 -7.33 -2.12 20.88
N PRO A 268 -7.51 -1.39 21.99
CA PRO A 268 -8.02 -1.98 23.25
C PRO A 268 -9.48 -2.35 23.15
N ASP A 269 -10.18 -2.00 22.07
CA ASP A 269 -11.63 -2.02 22.03
C ASP A 269 -12.15 -3.38 21.58
N GLU A 270 -12.80 -4.05 22.51
CA GLU A 270 -13.72 -5.15 22.25
C GLU A 270 -15.07 -4.54 21.84
N PHE A 271 -15.66 -5.03 20.76
CA PHE A 271 -17.01 -4.66 20.41
C PHE A 271 -17.92 -5.90 20.44
N PRO A 272 -19.25 -5.72 20.46
CA PRO A 272 -20.17 -6.86 20.37
C PRO A 272 -19.96 -7.62 19.04
N GLY A 273 -19.30 -8.76 19.08
CA GLY A 273 -19.01 -9.59 17.90
C GLY A 273 -17.53 -9.82 17.59
N GLY A 274 -16.58 -9.24 18.34
CA GLY A 274 -15.18 -9.51 18.11
C GLY A 274 -14.24 -8.42 18.58
N ARG A 275 -13.07 -8.35 17.94
CA ARG A 275 -12.04 -7.37 18.21
C ARG A 275 -11.58 -6.72 16.93
N TYR A 276 -11.27 -5.44 17.02
CA TYR A 276 -10.62 -4.68 15.96
C TYR A 276 -9.12 -4.79 16.08
N TYR A 277 -8.47 -4.94 14.95
CA TYR A 277 -7.04 -4.81 14.80
C TYR A 277 -6.77 -3.83 13.67
N VAL A 278 -5.92 -2.83 13.93
CA VAL A 278 -5.43 -1.93 12.88
C VAL A 278 -4.25 -2.60 12.21
N LEU A 279 -4.28 -2.72 10.90
CA LEU A 279 -3.11 -3.14 10.14
C LEU A 279 -2.05 -2.06 10.20
N GLU A 280 -0.88 -2.41 10.70
CA GLU A 280 0.28 -1.54 10.77
C GLU A 280 1.20 -1.70 9.56
N ASP A 281 0.66 -1.88 8.41
CA ASP A 281 1.40 -1.60 7.18
C ASP A 281 1.28 -0.10 6.91
N PRO A 282 2.36 0.60 6.50
CA PRO A 282 2.32 2.03 6.18
C PRO A 282 1.20 2.43 5.23
N ALA A 283 0.81 1.50 4.40
CA ALA A 283 -0.25 1.65 3.44
C ALA A 283 -1.66 1.57 4.04
N PHE A 284 -1.84 1.02 5.27
CA PHE A 284 -3.15 0.50 5.67
C PHE A 284 -3.58 0.91 7.06
N ARG A 285 -3.10 2.03 7.58
CA ARG A 285 -3.43 2.51 8.94
C ARG A 285 -4.92 2.69 9.19
N GLU A 286 -5.69 2.87 8.14
CA GLU A 286 -7.14 3.08 8.23
C GLU A 286 -7.93 1.84 7.84
N ILE A 287 -7.26 0.68 7.85
CA ILE A 287 -7.89 -0.61 7.65
C ILE A 287 -7.97 -1.33 8.98
N LEU A 288 -9.19 -1.62 9.38
CA LEU A 288 -9.48 -2.44 10.54
C LEU A 288 -9.74 -3.87 10.10
N VAL A 289 -9.10 -4.80 10.79
CA VAL A 289 -9.39 -6.24 10.68
C VAL A 289 -10.23 -6.65 11.87
N ILE A 290 -11.33 -7.30 11.62
CA ILE A 290 -12.29 -7.77 12.64
C ILE A 290 -12.12 -9.28 12.79
N SER A 291 -11.92 -9.75 14.01
CA SER A 291 -11.78 -11.18 14.32
C SER A 291 -12.16 -11.44 15.78
N ASP A 292 -12.55 -12.67 16.08
CA ASP A 292 -12.72 -13.15 17.45
C ASP A 292 -11.41 -13.47 18.16
N ALA A 293 -10.27 -13.34 17.47
CA ALA A 293 -8.94 -13.66 17.99
C ALA A 293 -8.59 -12.83 19.21
N ILE A 294 -8.13 -13.48 20.27
CA ILE A 294 -7.53 -12.86 21.45
C ILE A 294 -6.00 -12.89 21.30
N GLN A 295 -5.32 -11.86 21.82
CA GLN A 295 -3.87 -11.65 21.66
C GLN A 295 -2.94 -12.81 22.02
N SER A 296 -3.38 -13.72 22.86
CA SER A 296 -2.57 -14.86 23.35
C SER A 296 -2.71 -16.12 22.49
N GLY A 297 -3.48 -16.08 21.42
CA GLY A 297 -3.66 -17.23 20.56
C GLY A 297 -4.53 -16.93 19.37
N TYR A 298 -3.89 -16.52 18.27
CA TYR A 298 -4.60 -16.39 16.98
C TYR A 298 -5.11 -17.74 16.45
N GLY A 299 -4.58 -18.84 16.92
CA GLY A 299 -5.06 -20.22 16.81
C GLY A 299 -5.82 -20.58 15.53
N ALA A 300 -7.08 -20.90 15.69
CA ALA A 300 -8.02 -21.20 14.59
C ALA A 300 -8.84 -19.98 14.14
N SER A 301 -8.61 -18.79 14.72
CA SER A 301 -9.36 -17.58 14.40
C SER A 301 -9.08 -17.11 12.98
N VAL A 302 -10.10 -16.57 12.34
CA VAL A 302 -10.05 -16.05 10.98
C VAL A 302 -10.50 -14.60 10.94
N VAL A 303 -10.23 -13.94 9.82
CA VAL A 303 -10.80 -12.63 9.52
C VAL A 303 -12.29 -12.79 9.27
N GLU A 304 -13.10 -12.17 10.11
CA GLU A 304 -14.56 -12.17 10.02
C GLU A 304 -15.12 -10.91 9.38
N GLY A 305 -14.34 -9.83 9.42
CA GLY A 305 -14.67 -8.58 8.78
C GLY A 305 -13.45 -7.73 8.50
N VAL A 306 -13.60 -6.81 7.56
CA VAL A 306 -12.63 -5.76 7.24
C VAL A 306 -13.37 -4.45 7.08
N GLN A 307 -12.76 -3.36 7.54
CA GLN A 307 -13.31 -2.01 7.40
C GLN A 307 -12.24 -1.09 6.87
N MET A 308 -12.59 -0.28 5.89
CA MET A 308 -11.73 0.80 5.39
C MET A 308 -12.41 2.15 5.61
N ARG A 309 -11.61 3.18 5.91
CA ARG A 309 -12.06 4.55 6.17
C ARG A 309 -11.48 5.56 5.19
N ARG A 310 -10.61 5.11 4.30
CA ARG A 310 -10.01 5.89 3.21
C ARG A 310 -9.98 5.08 1.92
N GLY A 311 -9.69 5.78 0.82
CA GLY A 311 -9.69 5.20 -0.51
C GLY A 311 -11.08 5.17 -1.12
N ASP A 312 -11.30 4.26 -2.06
CA ASP A 312 -12.56 4.17 -2.78
C ASP A 312 -13.08 2.73 -2.87
N LEU A 313 -14.39 2.61 -2.89
CA LEU A 313 -15.09 1.38 -3.24
C LEU A 313 -15.54 1.47 -4.71
N CYS A 314 -14.65 1.08 -5.63
CA CYS A 314 -14.94 1.06 -7.07
C CYS A 314 -15.56 2.36 -7.61
N GLY A 315 -14.96 3.51 -7.25
CA GLY A 315 -15.39 4.85 -7.64
C GLY A 315 -16.22 5.60 -6.59
N LEU A 316 -16.63 4.95 -5.52
CA LEU A 316 -17.25 5.60 -4.36
C LEU A 316 -16.14 6.05 -3.39
N LEU A 317 -15.71 7.30 -3.51
CA LEU A 317 -14.61 7.84 -2.70
C LEU A 317 -15.09 8.13 -1.28
N ILE A 318 -14.44 7.51 -0.29
CA ILE A 318 -14.71 7.75 1.13
C ILE A 318 -14.35 9.19 1.47
N GLY A 319 -15.19 9.87 2.22
CA GLY A 319 -15.07 11.30 2.55
C GLY A 319 -15.68 12.23 1.50
N GLN A 320 -16.13 11.73 0.34
CA GLN A 320 -16.72 12.55 -0.71
C GLN A 320 -18.05 12.01 -1.25
N ALA A 321 -18.14 10.69 -1.49
CA ALA A 321 -19.37 10.08 -2.00
C ALA A 321 -20.54 10.31 -1.02
N VAL A 322 -21.71 10.61 -1.55
CA VAL A 322 -22.94 10.79 -0.78
C VAL A 322 -23.89 9.62 -1.02
N ARG A 323 -24.90 9.46 -0.14
CA ARG A 323 -25.81 8.31 -0.15
C ARG A 323 -26.45 8.06 -1.51
N GLU A 324 -26.81 9.09 -2.23
CA GLU A 324 -27.38 9.00 -3.55
C GLU A 324 -26.45 8.34 -4.57
N ASP A 325 -25.14 8.48 -4.42
CA ASP A 325 -24.16 7.89 -5.33
C ASP A 325 -24.16 6.37 -5.25
N TRP A 326 -24.12 5.79 -4.04
CA TRP A 326 -24.15 4.33 -3.93
C TRP A 326 -25.55 3.75 -4.12
N HIS A 327 -26.62 4.47 -3.80
CA HIS A 327 -27.98 4.06 -4.17
C HIS A 327 -28.15 4.00 -5.71
N ALA A 328 -27.53 4.92 -6.44
CA ALA A 328 -27.54 4.88 -7.90
C ALA A 328 -26.78 3.66 -8.46
N ILE A 329 -25.78 3.16 -7.76
CA ILE A 329 -24.98 2.00 -8.17
C ILE A 329 -25.59 0.68 -7.67
N LEU A 330 -25.91 0.58 -6.38
CA LEU A 330 -26.32 -0.66 -5.71
C LEU A 330 -27.84 -0.81 -5.64
N GLY A 331 -28.61 0.27 -5.73
CA GLY A 331 -30.04 0.30 -5.45
C GLY A 331 -30.33 0.60 -3.97
N GLU A 332 -31.59 0.41 -3.59
CA GLU A 332 -31.98 0.54 -2.20
C GLU A 332 -31.29 -0.52 -1.32
N PRO A 333 -30.86 -0.19 -0.10
CA PRO A 333 -30.24 -1.15 0.81
C PRO A 333 -31.28 -2.19 1.29
N ASP A 334 -30.80 -3.36 1.65
CA ASP A 334 -31.65 -4.40 2.28
C ASP A 334 -32.08 -3.97 3.68
N GLU A 335 -31.18 -3.30 4.41
CA GLU A 335 -31.41 -2.76 5.75
C GLU A 335 -30.69 -1.44 5.93
N THR A 336 -31.19 -0.58 6.83
CA THR A 336 -30.50 0.64 7.29
C THR A 336 -30.44 0.64 8.80
N MET A 337 -29.25 0.87 9.35
CA MET A 337 -28.98 0.94 10.79
C MET A 337 -28.57 2.35 11.19
N THR A 338 -29.27 2.94 12.15
CA THR A 338 -28.92 4.24 12.72
C THR A 338 -27.86 4.09 13.81
N PHE A 339 -26.76 4.80 13.71
CA PHE A 339 -25.69 4.88 14.71
C PHE A 339 -25.95 6.05 15.64
N THR A 340 -26.23 5.74 16.90
CA THR A 340 -26.33 6.71 17.99
C THR A 340 -24.95 7.08 18.52
N ASP A 341 -24.83 8.13 19.37
CA ASP A 341 -23.58 8.52 20.02
C ASP A 341 -22.86 7.34 20.71
N SER A 342 -23.60 6.45 21.38
CA SER A 342 -23.02 5.28 22.04
C SER A 342 -22.45 4.28 21.03
N MET A 343 -23.21 3.98 19.98
CA MET A 343 -22.75 3.05 18.93
C MET A 343 -21.56 3.65 18.15
N ALA A 344 -21.64 4.95 17.86
CA ALA A 344 -20.54 5.67 17.19
C ALA A 344 -19.23 5.54 17.97
N TYR A 345 -19.29 5.72 19.29
CA TYR A 345 -18.14 5.51 20.18
C TYR A 345 -17.66 4.06 20.17
N ASP A 346 -18.57 3.09 20.33
CA ASP A 346 -18.23 1.67 20.43
C ASP A 346 -17.61 1.12 19.14
N TYR A 347 -18.01 1.63 17.98
CA TYR A 347 -17.53 1.18 16.67
C TYR A 347 -16.46 2.11 16.06
N GLY A 348 -16.14 3.21 16.73
CA GLY A 348 -15.18 4.20 16.22
C GLY A 348 -15.63 4.84 14.90
N LEU A 349 -16.93 4.98 14.68
CA LEU A 349 -17.55 5.60 13.50
C LEU A 349 -18.25 6.90 13.90
N PRO A 350 -18.45 7.87 13.01
CA PRO A 350 -19.26 9.04 13.34
C PRO A 350 -20.73 8.64 13.54
N VAL A 351 -21.48 9.50 14.23
CA VAL A 351 -22.94 9.41 14.29
C VAL A 351 -23.49 9.51 12.87
N GLY A 352 -24.48 8.66 12.55
CA GLY A 352 -25.05 8.63 11.20
C GLY A 352 -25.85 7.37 10.92
N GLU A 353 -25.78 6.88 9.71
CA GLU A 353 -26.52 5.68 9.29
C GLU A 353 -25.64 4.78 8.43
N SER A 354 -25.83 3.47 8.60
CA SER A 354 -25.21 2.45 7.74
C SER A 354 -26.24 1.80 6.85
N ASP A 355 -26.04 1.84 5.55
CA ASP A 355 -26.78 1.07 4.57
C ASP A 355 -26.13 -0.29 4.40
N ILE A 356 -26.94 -1.35 4.48
CA ILE A 356 -26.50 -2.74 4.50
C ILE A 356 -27.02 -3.44 3.25
N TYR A 357 -26.11 -4.14 2.57
CA TYR A 357 -26.38 -4.92 1.37
C TYR A 357 -25.89 -6.35 1.55
N HIS A 358 -26.73 -7.34 1.22
CA HIS A 358 -26.38 -8.74 1.32
C HIS A 358 -25.97 -9.33 -0.04
N PHE A 359 -24.78 -9.91 -0.11
CA PHE A 359 -24.24 -10.59 -1.28
C PHE A 359 -23.92 -12.05 -0.93
N GLY A 360 -24.91 -12.92 -1.00
CA GLY A 360 -24.77 -14.32 -0.58
C GLY A 360 -24.51 -14.46 0.91
N GLU A 361 -23.32 -14.92 1.30
CA GLU A 361 -22.92 -15.08 2.71
C GLU A 361 -22.23 -13.83 3.27
N HIS A 362 -22.02 -12.80 2.46
CA HIS A 362 -21.30 -11.60 2.84
C HIS A 362 -22.23 -10.40 2.97
N GLU A 363 -21.90 -9.53 3.88
CA GLU A 363 -22.58 -8.29 4.17
C GLU A 363 -21.65 -7.11 3.89
N LEU A 364 -22.10 -6.18 3.03
CA LEU A 364 -21.44 -4.93 2.76
C LEU A 364 -22.17 -3.80 3.47
N ARG A 365 -21.47 -3.03 4.29
CA ARG A 365 -22.01 -1.85 4.97
C ARG A 365 -21.33 -0.60 4.46
N LEU A 366 -22.14 0.40 4.09
CA LEU A 366 -21.67 1.73 3.75
C LEU A 366 -22.18 2.68 4.84
N HIS A 367 -21.25 3.20 5.65
CA HIS A 367 -21.56 4.09 6.75
C HIS A 367 -21.45 5.55 6.33
N ALA A 368 -22.54 6.29 6.47
CA ALA A 368 -22.61 7.73 6.23
C ALA A 368 -22.70 8.49 7.56
N ASP A 369 -22.11 9.67 7.60
CA ASP A 369 -22.33 10.63 8.68
C ASP A 369 -23.71 11.31 8.60
N THR A 370 -23.97 12.27 9.48
CA THR A 370 -25.24 13.00 9.52
C THR A 370 -25.48 13.88 8.28
N ASP A 371 -24.45 14.18 7.51
CA ASP A 371 -24.54 14.92 6.25
C ASP A 371 -24.72 14.00 5.05
N GLY A 372 -24.76 12.68 5.28
CA GLY A 372 -24.92 11.66 4.26
C GLY A 372 -23.64 11.30 3.52
N VAL A 373 -22.48 11.78 3.99
CA VAL A 373 -21.18 11.52 3.38
C VAL A 373 -20.63 10.17 3.83
N LEU A 374 -20.16 9.36 2.89
CA LEU A 374 -19.54 8.06 3.15
C LEU A 374 -18.27 8.22 4.02
N ARG A 375 -18.24 7.57 5.19
CA ARG A 375 -17.13 7.64 6.13
C ARG A 375 -16.43 6.30 6.35
N ALA A 376 -17.10 5.21 6.08
CA ALA A 376 -16.48 3.89 6.13
C ALA A 376 -17.20 2.89 5.23
N VAL A 377 -16.45 1.90 4.78
CA VAL A 377 -16.95 0.71 4.11
C VAL A 377 -16.51 -0.49 4.91
N GLN A 378 -17.45 -1.33 5.28
CA GLN A 378 -17.19 -2.57 6.01
C GLN A 378 -17.70 -3.75 5.20
N LEU A 379 -16.92 -4.81 5.15
CA LEU A 379 -17.28 -6.11 4.62
C LEU A 379 -17.19 -7.13 5.74
N GLY A 380 -18.24 -7.92 5.93
CA GLY A 380 -18.34 -8.96 6.95
C GLY A 380 -19.06 -10.21 6.44
N LYS A 381 -19.16 -11.19 7.34
CA LYS A 381 -19.97 -12.40 7.14
C LYS A 381 -21.36 -12.22 7.75
#